data_85f3e2afad5c5492a0c5bbfe144662c1
#
_entry.id   85f3e2afad5c5492a0c5bbfe144662c1
#
_cell.length_a   1.000
_cell.length_b   1.000
_cell.length_c   1.000
_cell.angle_alpha   90.00
_cell.angle_beta   90.00
_cell.angle_gamma   90.00
#
_symmetry.space_group_name_H-M   'P 1'
#
loop_
_entity.id
_entity.type
_entity.pdbx_description
1 polymer ?
#
loop_
_entity_poly.entity_id
_entity_poly.type
_entity_poly.pdbx_seq_one_letter_code
_entity_poly.pdbx_strand_id
1 'polypeptide(L)'
;ENKLNPQSLGRFSEMALQLIIDRIINNSLGRYLKSYLEFYTGNGYADVLVVNNYPGGHDFLLELKYLRKKDDTKSNVEKKIAEAEAEIKKYKRGSVLKKKIGKRKLDCYAMVFAGSECRKCVEIQG
;
A
#
# COMPACT_ATOMS: atom_id res chain seq x y z
N GLU A 1 0.83 11.82 30.46
CA GLU A 1 0.28 11.65 29.15
C GLU A 1 1.35 11.46 28.10
N ASN A 2 1.26 10.38 27.34
CA ASN A 2 2.27 10.06 26.34
C ASN A 2 2.07 10.92 25.10
N LYS A 3 3.07 11.72 24.79
CA LYS A 3 3.06 12.50 23.57
C LYS A 3 3.98 11.85 22.56
N LEU A 4 3.43 11.42 21.47
CA LEU A 4 4.21 10.89 20.37
C LEU A 4 4.72 12.06 19.53
N ASN A 5 5.93 11.93 19.00
CA ASN A 5 6.44 12.93 18.07
C ASN A 5 5.72 12.75 16.70
N PRO A 6 5.78 13.75 15.83
CA PRO A 6 5.06 13.67 14.54
C PRO A 6 5.43 12.48 13.68
N GLN A 7 6.70 12.05 13.72
CA GLN A 7 7.11 10.87 12.95
C GLN A 7 6.51 9.59 13.51
N SER A 8 6.48 9.46 14.83
CA SER A 8 5.87 8.29 15.48
C SER A 8 4.38 8.21 15.21
N LEU A 9 3.69 9.36 15.23
CA LEU A 9 2.27 9.42 14.90
C LEU A 9 2.00 9.00 13.45
N GLY A 10 2.83 9.49 12.52
CA GLY A 10 2.70 9.13 11.12
C GLY A 10 2.88 7.63 10.90
N ARG A 11 3.93 7.07 11.49
CA ARG A 11 4.20 5.63 11.38
C ARG A 11 3.07 4.81 11.99
N PHE A 12 2.58 5.22 13.15
CA PHE A 12 1.46 4.51 13.79
C PHE A 12 0.22 4.53 12.91
N SER A 13 -0.05 5.67 12.27
CA SER A 13 -1.21 5.79 11.38
C SER A 13 -1.07 4.92 10.13
N GLU A 14 0.11 4.81 9.55
CA GLU A 14 0.35 3.92 8.43
C GLU A 14 0.13 2.46 8.83
N MET A 15 0.66 2.05 9.97
CA MET A 15 0.45 0.70 10.48
C MET A 15 -1.03 0.42 10.76
N ALA A 16 -1.73 1.39 11.33
CA ALA A 16 -3.15 1.25 11.61
C ALA A 16 -3.94 1.07 10.32
N LEU A 17 -3.61 1.83 9.27
CA LEU A 17 -4.25 1.70 7.98
C LEU A 17 -4.00 0.34 7.35
N GLN A 18 -2.77 -0.15 7.42
CA GLN A 18 -2.43 -1.48 6.93
C GLN A 18 -3.26 -2.55 7.62
N LEU A 19 -3.38 -2.47 8.95
CA LEU A 19 -4.15 -3.43 9.72
C LEU A 19 -5.64 -3.37 9.41
N ILE A 20 -6.18 -2.18 9.18
CA ILE A 20 -7.58 -2.01 8.81
C ILE A 20 -7.85 -2.64 7.45
N ILE A 21 -7.00 -2.37 6.47
CA ILE A 21 -7.12 -2.96 5.13
C ILE A 21 -7.04 -4.47 5.21
N ASP A 22 -6.05 -4.99 5.96
CA ASP A 22 -5.88 -6.42 6.16
C ASP A 22 -7.14 -7.06 6.73
N ARG A 23 -7.71 -6.44 7.77
CA ARG A 23 -8.89 -6.96 8.43
C ARG A 23 -10.12 -6.95 7.53
N ILE A 24 -10.31 -5.88 6.77
CA ILE A 24 -11.43 -5.78 5.82
C ILE A 24 -11.33 -6.89 4.78
N ILE A 25 -10.16 -7.07 4.19
CA ILE A 25 -9.95 -8.08 3.16
C ILE A 25 -10.16 -9.48 3.71
N ASN A 26 -9.54 -9.80 4.84
CA ASN A 26 -9.61 -11.14 5.39
C ASN A 26 -10.98 -11.50 5.94
N ASN A 27 -11.71 -10.53 6.51
CA ASN A 27 -13.03 -10.79 7.08
C ASN A 27 -14.13 -10.79 6.03
N SER A 28 -14.02 -9.95 5.00
CA SER A 28 -15.08 -9.78 4.01
C SER A 28 -14.90 -10.70 2.80
N LEU A 29 -13.65 -10.93 2.39
CA LEU A 29 -13.33 -11.63 1.17
C LEU A 29 -12.28 -12.73 1.37
N GLY A 30 -12.04 -13.12 2.62
CA GLY A 30 -10.95 -14.02 2.99
C GLY A 30 -10.96 -15.39 2.34
N ARG A 31 -12.09 -15.79 1.74
CA ARG A 31 -12.16 -17.05 1.01
C ARG A 31 -11.31 -17.01 -0.26
N TYR A 32 -11.28 -15.87 -0.93
CA TYR A 32 -10.59 -15.73 -2.22
C TYR A 32 -9.37 -14.83 -2.13
N LEU A 33 -9.40 -13.83 -1.27
CA LEU A 33 -8.33 -12.84 -1.15
C LEU A 33 -7.52 -13.09 0.11
N LYS A 34 -6.20 -12.96 -0.02
CA LYS A 34 -5.30 -13.02 1.12
C LYS A 34 -4.37 -11.83 1.06
N SER A 35 -4.28 -11.09 2.16
CA SER A 35 -3.38 -9.94 2.26
C SER A 35 -2.09 -10.33 2.97
N TYR A 36 -1.01 -9.69 2.52
CA TYR A 36 0.31 -9.80 3.13
C TYR A 36 0.79 -8.39 3.43
N LEU A 37 1.04 -8.10 4.69
CA LEU A 37 1.59 -6.80 5.10
C LEU A 37 3.10 -6.84 5.05
N GLU A 38 3.72 -5.74 4.64
CA GLU A 38 5.17 -5.62 4.56
C GLU A 38 5.78 -6.79 3.77
N PHE A 39 5.24 -7.01 2.56
CA PHE A 39 5.67 -8.13 1.73
C PHE A 39 7.03 -7.86 1.07
N TYR A 40 7.99 -8.77 1.29
CA TYR A 40 9.29 -8.65 0.65
C TYR A 40 9.19 -9.06 -0.83
N THR A 41 9.47 -8.11 -1.72
CA THR A 41 9.31 -8.30 -3.17
C THR A 41 10.55 -8.87 -3.86
N GLY A 42 11.67 -8.93 -3.14
CA GLY A 42 12.98 -9.17 -3.72
C GLY A 42 13.71 -7.86 -4.00
N ASN A 43 13.01 -6.73 -3.92
CA ASN A 43 13.54 -5.42 -4.22
C ASN A 43 12.93 -4.38 -3.27
N GLY A 44 12.85 -4.73 -1.99
CA GLY A 44 12.24 -3.93 -0.95
C GLY A 44 10.89 -4.47 -0.52
N TYR A 45 10.28 -3.83 0.47
CA TYR A 45 9.04 -4.27 1.08
C TYR A 45 7.87 -3.40 0.62
N ALA A 46 6.86 -4.03 0.05
CA ALA A 46 5.61 -3.36 -0.29
C ALA A 46 4.70 -3.33 0.94
N ASP A 47 3.95 -2.24 1.11
CA ASP A 47 3.10 -2.09 2.28
C ASP A 47 2.04 -3.17 2.37
N VAL A 48 1.33 -3.43 1.28
CA VAL A 48 0.28 -4.46 1.23
C VAL A 48 0.28 -5.15 -0.13
N LEU A 49 0.33 -6.47 -0.10
CA LEU A 49 0.08 -7.29 -1.29
C LEU A 49 -1.18 -8.09 -1.05
N VAL A 50 -2.13 -8.02 -1.97
CA VAL A 50 -3.36 -8.82 -1.92
C VAL A 50 -3.32 -9.83 -3.04
N VAL A 51 -3.34 -11.10 -2.69
CA VAL A 51 -3.35 -12.21 -3.65
C VAL A 51 -4.78 -12.69 -3.80
N ASN A 52 -5.24 -12.73 -5.04
CA ASN A 52 -6.60 -13.16 -5.37
C ASN A 52 -6.54 -14.57 -5.94
N ASN A 53 -7.04 -15.52 -5.18
CA ASN A 53 -7.04 -16.92 -5.57
C ASN A 53 -8.26 -17.31 -6.41
N TYR A 54 -9.12 -16.35 -6.69
CA TYR A 54 -10.28 -16.59 -7.56
C TYR A 54 -9.81 -16.66 -9.01
N PRO A 55 -10.25 -17.65 -9.78
CA PRO A 55 -9.81 -17.78 -11.18
C PRO A 55 -10.14 -16.53 -12.00
N GLY A 56 -9.14 -16.01 -12.72
CA GLY A 56 -9.27 -14.79 -13.51
C GLY A 56 -9.18 -13.50 -12.72
N GLY A 57 -8.97 -13.58 -11.40
CA GLY A 57 -8.82 -12.39 -10.58
C GLY A 57 -7.46 -11.75 -10.73
N HIS A 58 -7.37 -10.48 -10.32
CA HIS A 58 -6.12 -9.74 -10.28
C HIS A 58 -5.58 -9.69 -8.86
N ASP A 59 -4.26 -9.67 -8.73
CA ASP A 59 -3.60 -9.36 -7.48
C ASP A 59 -3.46 -7.84 -7.37
N PHE A 60 -3.28 -7.32 -6.16
CA PHE A 60 -3.20 -5.89 -5.91
C PHE A 60 -2.00 -5.57 -5.05
N LEU A 61 -1.27 -4.53 -5.44
CA LEU A 61 -0.17 -4.00 -4.65
C LEU A 61 -0.53 -2.59 -4.22
N LEU A 62 -0.50 -2.34 -2.92
CA LEU A 62 -0.84 -1.03 -2.37
C LEU A 62 0.37 -0.44 -1.70
N GLU A 63 0.68 0.80 -2.05
CA GLU A 63 1.71 1.58 -1.37
C GLU A 63 1.04 2.76 -0.67
N LEU A 64 1.19 2.82 0.63
CA LEU A 64 0.50 3.78 1.48
C LEU A 64 1.47 4.85 1.93
N LYS A 65 1.08 6.11 1.76
CA LYS A 65 1.84 7.27 2.22
C LYS A 65 0.98 8.08 3.17
N TYR A 66 1.62 8.67 4.16
CA TYR A 66 0.92 9.43 5.18
C TYR A 66 1.52 10.83 5.32
N LEU A 67 0.66 11.84 5.30
CA LEU A 67 1.04 13.22 5.58
C LEU A 67 0.46 13.65 6.92
N ARG A 68 1.25 14.41 7.67
CA ARG A 68 0.71 15.09 8.84
C ARG A 68 -0.28 16.15 8.37
N LYS A 69 -1.29 16.43 9.19
CA LYS A 69 -2.31 17.39 8.84
C LYS A 69 -1.74 18.74 8.40
N LYS A 70 -0.70 19.21 9.08
CA LYS A 70 -0.04 20.49 8.75
C LYS A 70 0.70 20.47 7.42
N ASP A 71 1.03 19.28 6.92
CA ASP A 71 1.76 19.10 5.67
C ASP A 71 0.83 18.74 4.52
N ASP A 72 -0.48 18.76 4.76
CA ASP A 72 -1.48 18.39 3.76
C ASP A 72 -1.68 19.53 2.77
N THR A 73 -0.82 19.56 1.76
CA THR A 73 -0.91 20.49 0.65
C THR A 73 -0.93 19.69 -0.65
N LYS A 74 -1.47 20.29 -1.71
CA LYS A 74 -1.51 19.65 -3.02
C LYS A 74 -0.10 19.24 -3.47
N SER A 75 0.88 20.11 -3.27
CA SER A 75 2.27 19.84 -3.64
C SER A 75 2.83 18.64 -2.89
N ASN A 76 2.59 18.54 -1.59
CA ASN A 76 3.09 17.42 -0.79
C ASN A 76 2.38 16.13 -1.12
N VAL A 77 1.08 16.17 -1.40
CA VAL A 77 0.34 14.98 -1.86
C VAL A 77 0.95 14.45 -3.15
N GLU A 78 1.20 15.33 -4.11
CA GLU A 78 1.79 14.93 -5.39
C GLU A 78 3.20 14.37 -5.24
N LYS A 79 3.99 14.94 -4.33
CA LYS A 79 5.30 14.41 -3.98
C LYS A 79 5.23 12.99 -3.47
N LYS A 80 4.28 12.73 -2.56
CA LYS A 80 4.10 11.40 -1.99
C LYS A 80 3.65 10.39 -3.04
N ILE A 81 2.79 10.79 -3.96
CA ILE A 81 2.39 9.93 -5.08
C ILE A 81 3.60 9.57 -5.94
N ALA A 82 4.46 10.55 -6.23
CA ALA A 82 5.66 10.31 -7.04
C ALA A 82 6.61 9.34 -6.33
N GLU A 83 6.80 9.49 -5.02
CA GLU A 83 7.61 8.57 -4.22
C GLU A 83 7.04 7.16 -4.28
N ALA A 84 5.73 7.02 -4.09
CA ALA A 84 5.05 5.72 -4.12
C ALA A 84 5.16 5.08 -5.50
N GLU A 85 5.01 5.86 -6.54
CA GLU A 85 5.14 5.36 -7.91
C GLU A 85 6.54 4.79 -8.16
N ALA A 86 7.58 5.51 -7.73
CA ALA A 86 8.95 5.05 -7.88
C ALA A 86 9.19 3.74 -7.12
N GLU A 87 8.66 3.65 -5.91
CA GLU A 87 8.78 2.44 -5.09
C GLU A 87 8.05 1.25 -5.73
N ILE A 88 6.83 1.47 -6.22
CA ILE A 88 6.03 0.43 -6.88
C ILE A 88 6.77 -0.10 -8.11
N LYS A 89 7.32 0.78 -8.95
CA LYS A 89 8.06 0.36 -10.13
C LYS A 89 9.27 -0.49 -9.76
N LYS A 90 9.92 -0.13 -8.66
CA LYS A 90 11.04 -0.91 -8.12
C LYS A 90 10.58 -2.29 -7.65
N TYR A 91 9.47 -2.36 -6.91
CA TYR A 91 8.93 -3.62 -6.39
C TYR A 91 8.52 -4.56 -7.52
N LYS A 92 7.95 -4.03 -8.59
CA LYS A 92 7.48 -4.83 -9.73
C LYS A 92 8.62 -5.59 -10.41
N ARG A 93 9.85 -5.13 -10.27
CA ARG A 93 11.03 -5.82 -10.79
C ARG A 93 11.55 -6.90 -9.83
N GLY A 94 11.00 -6.99 -8.64
CA GLY A 94 11.47 -7.94 -7.63
C GLY A 94 11.16 -9.38 -8.01
N SER A 95 12.15 -10.27 -7.88
CA SER A 95 12.00 -11.67 -8.27
C SER A 95 11.02 -12.42 -7.38
N VAL A 96 10.96 -12.08 -6.09
CA VAL A 96 10.05 -12.73 -5.14
C VAL A 96 8.60 -12.39 -5.48
N LEU A 97 8.33 -11.11 -5.79
CA LEU A 97 6.99 -10.68 -6.20
C LEU A 97 6.57 -11.36 -7.50
N LYS A 98 7.45 -11.38 -8.49
CA LYS A 98 7.16 -12.01 -9.79
C LYS A 98 6.81 -13.48 -9.63
N LYS A 99 7.53 -14.18 -8.77
CA LYS A 99 7.28 -15.59 -8.51
C LYS A 99 5.94 -15.79 -7.79
N LYS A 100 5.63 -14.92 -6.84
CA LYS A 100 4.39 -14.99 -6.07
C LYS A 100 3.16 -14.78 -6.95
N ILE A 101 3.21 -13.81 -7.84
CA ILE A 101 2.10 -13.46 -8.72
C ILE A 101 1.96 -14.49 -9.85
N GLY A 102 3.10 -14.97 -10.38
CA GLY A 102 3.10 -15.88 -11.52
C GLY A 102 2.52 -15.21 -12.75
N LYS A 103 1.49 -15.84 -13.34
CA LYS A 103 0.84 -15.33 -14.55
C LYS A 103 -0.35 -14.42 -14.27
N ARG A 104 -0.72 -14.22 -13.02
CA ARG A 104 -1.82 -13.34 -12.68
C ARG A 104 -1.46 -11.89 -12.93
N LYS A 105 -2.47 -11.09 -13.22
CA LYS A 105 -2.27 -9.64 -13.42
C LYS A 105 -2.15 -8.95 -12.09
N LEU A 106 -1.34 -7.91 -12.04
CA LEU A 106 -1.11 -7.11 -10.84
C LEU A 106 -1.56 -5.69 -11.09
N ASP A 107 -2.50 -5.22 -10.29
CA ASP A 107 -2.93 -3.83 -10.27
C ASP A 107 -2.26 -3.13 -9.09
N CYS A 108 -1.63 -1.99 -9.33
CA CYS A 108 -0.89 -1.27 -8.32
C CYS A 108 -1.53 0.08 -8.03
N TYR A 109 -1.62 0.41 -6.75
CA TYR A 109 -2.23 1.68 -6.32
C TYR A 109 -1.33 2.38 -5.32
N ALA A 110 -1.20 3.69 -5.48
CA ALA A 110 -0.58 4.57 -4.52
C ALA A 110 -1.67 5.36 -3.81
N MET A 111 -1.63 5.38 -2.48
CA MET A 111 -2.64 6.07 -1.68
C MET A 111 -1.94 7.01 -0.71
N VAL A 112 -2.43 8.25 -0.65
CA VAL A 112 -1.89 9.25 0.29
C VAL A 112 -2.99 9.66 1.24
N PHE A 113 -2.70 9.55 2.52
CA PHE A 113 -3.62 9.90 3.60
C PHE A 113 -3.09 11.11 4.38
N ALA A 114 -4.01 11.93 4.85
CA ALA A 114 -3.70 12.99 5.82
C ALA A 114 -4.75 12.89 6.92
N GLY A 115 -4.31 12.61 8.14
CA GLY A 115 -5.24 12.28 9.21
C GLY A 115 -6.05 11.04 8.86
N SER A 116 -7.36 11.12 8.93
CA SER A 116 -8.26 10.02 8.60
C SER A 116 -8.76 10.08 7.16
N GLU A 117 -8.29 11.05 6.36
CA GLU A 117 -8.78 11.25 5.01
C GLU A 117 -7.81 10.73 3.97
N CYS A 118 -8.35 9.97 2.99
CA CYS A 118 -7.59 9.62 1.79
C CYS A 118 -7.61 10.83 0.87
N ARG A 119 -6.44 11.44 0.68
CA ARG A 119 -6.30 12.64 -0.14
C ARG A 119 -6.20 12.31 -1.61
N LYS A 120 -5.60 11.19 -1.94
CA LYS A 120 -5.47 10.77 -3.33
C LYS A 120 -5.23 9.26 -3.39
N CYS A 121 -5.85 8.62 -4.37
CA CYS A 121 -5.63 7.22 -4.70
C CYS A 121 -5.46 7.14 -6.21
N VAL A 122 -4.32 6.61 -6.65
CA VAL A 122 -3.97 6.58 -8.07
C VAL A 122 -3.54 5.18 -8.46
N GLU A 123 -4.05 4.69 -9.57
CA GLU A 123 -3.56 3.46 -10.16
C GLU A 123 -2.24 3.77 -10.89
N ILE A 124 -1.22 2.97 -10.63
CA ILE A 124 0.09 3.14 -11.23
C ILE A 124 0.22 2.20 -12.41
N GLN A 125 0.39 2.75 -13.60
CA GLN A 125 0.53 2.00 -14.84
C GLN A 125 1.99 1.65 -15.12
N GLY A 126 2.18 0.67 -15.94
CA GLY A 126 3.51 0.26 -16.38
C GLY A 126 4.10 -0.93 -15.65
#